data_fa104beca37535c29b7f724df6174d1e
#
_entry.id   fa104beca37535c29b7f724df6174d1e
#
_cell.length_a   1.000
_cell.length_b   1.000
_cell.length_c   1.000
_cell.angle_alpha   90.00
_cell.angle_beta   90.00
_cell.angle_gamma   90.00
#
_symmetry.space_group_name_H-M   'P 1'
#
loop_
_entity.id
_entity.type
_entity.pdbx_description
1 polymer ?
#
loop_
_entity_poly.entity_id
_entity_poly.type
_entity_poly.pdbx_seq_one_letter_code
_entity_poly.pdbx_strand_id
1 'polypeptide(L)'
;MRGRQPDAVTQFSIFTANRMGRLHDLIALLSSNSVHVLAVTVLDTSETAIIRIVVDDPQAARRLLKDNSFAFTESQLLVVEIDSATQLPELMSAFLEAEVNINYMYCFIPHPEGKSILGISMEDNEVGERVLTRHSFRVLRQSDVSR
;
A
#
# COMPACT_ATOMS: atom_id res chain seq x y z
N MET A 1 23.63 -2.76 -5.94
CA MET A 1 22.26 -3.14 -6.32
C MET A 1 21.42 -3.26 -5.07
N ARG A 2 20.37 -2.48 -5.02
CA ARG A 2 19.47 -2.54 -3.85
C ARG A 2 18.60 -3.77 -3.98
N GLY A 3 18.79 -4.74 -3.09
CA GLY A 3 17.94 -5.91 -3.05
C GLY A 3 16.54 -5.58 -2.58
N ARG A 4 15.56 -6.38 -3.01
CA ARG A 4 14.22 -6.34 -2.42
C ARG A 4 14.34 -6.64 -0.94
N GLN A 5 13.69 -5.84 -0.12
CA GLN A 5 13.60 -6.17 1.29
C GLN A 5 12.77 -7.44 1.47
N PRO A 6 13.26 -8.40 2.28
CA PRO A 6 12.48 -9.61 2.53
C PRO A 6 11.10 -9.27 3.09
N ASP A 7 10.06 -9.88 2.53
CA ASP A 7 8.68 -9.77 2.99
C ASP A 7 8.14 -8.33 3.05
N ALA A 8 8.67 -7.45 2.20
CA ALA A 8 8.10 -6.10 2.08
C ALA A 8 6.66 -6.17 1.57
N VAL A 9 5.83 -5.23 1.99
CA VAL A 9 4.43 -5.18 1.57
C VAL A 9 4.35 -4.88 0.08
N THR A 10 3.60 -5.69 -0.65
CA THR A 10 3.38 -5.52 -2.08
C THR A 10 2.18 -4.61 -2.32
N GLN A 11 2.39 -3.60 -3.15
CA GLN A 11 1.32 -2.76 -3.66
C GLN A 11 1.10 -3.07 -5.14
N PHE A 12 -0.14 -3.21 -5.54
CA PHE A 12 -0.52 -3.30 -6.95
C PHE A 12 -1.04 -1.95 -7.41
N SER A 13 -0.52 -1.45 -8.52
CA SER A 13 -1.07 -0.26 -9.20
C SER A 13 -1.74 -0.76 -10.48
N ILE A 14 -3.05 -0.60 -10.54
CA ILE A 14 -3.87 -1.11 -11.64
C ILE A 14 -4.32 0.07 -12.50
N PHE A 15 -4.05 -0.03 -13.79
CA PHE A 15 -4.35 1.03 -14.76
C PHE A 15 -5.58 0.62 -15.53
N THR A 16 -6.61 1.44 -15.49
CA THR A 16 -7.86 1.15 -16.18
C THR A 16 -8.45 2.42 -16.78
N ALA A 17 -9.27 2.25 -17.82
CA ALA A 17 -10.03 3.38 -18.33
C ALA A 17 -10.93 3.92 -17.22
N ASN A 18 -11.08 5.25 -17.14
CA ASN A 18 -11.95 5.87 -16.16
C ASN A 18 -13.41 5.61 -16.51
N ARG A 19 -13.88 4.41 -16.20
CA ARG A 19 -15.25 3.99 -16.45
C ARG A 19 -15.91 3.52 -15.16
N MET A 20 -17.16 3.93 -15.00
CA MET A 20 -17.98 3.42 -13.90
C MET A 20 -18.01 1.89 -13.98
N GLY A 21 -17.82 1.24 -12.86
CA GLY A 21 -17.87 -0.21 -12.77
C GLY A 21 -16.53 -0.92 -12.80
N ARG A 22 -15.45 -0.30 -13.30
CA ARG A 22 -14.13 -0.98 -13.31
C ARG A 22 -13.59 -1.23 -11.90
N LEU A 23 -13.73 -0.27 -11.02
CA LEU A 23 -13.36 -0.47 -9.63
C LEU A 23 -14.24 -1.54 -8.97
N HIS A 24 -15.55 -1.50 -9.23
CA HIS A 24 -16.47 -2.51 -8.74
C HIS A 24 -16.05 -3.91 -9.23
N ASP A 25 -15.75 -4.05 -10.51
CA ASP A 25 -15.37 -5.33 -11.12
C ASP A 25 -14.08 -5.88 -10.49
N LEU A 26 -13.11 -5.01 -10.27
CA LEU A 26 -11.86 -5.39 -9.62
C LEU A 26 -12.10 -5.91 -8.20
N ILE A 27 -12.83 -5.15 -7.40
CA ILE A 27 -13.12 -5.53 -6.01
C ILE A 27 -13.95 -6.82 -5.96
N ALA A 28 -14.94 -6.94 -6.83
CA ALA A 28 -15.76 -8.15 -6.92
C ALA A 28 -14.92 -9.38 -7.32
N LEU A 29 -14.01 -9.23 -8.27
CA LEU A 29 -13.11 -10.31 -8.67
C LEU A 29 -12.27 -10.81 -7.50
N LEU A 30 -11.66 -9.90 -6.78
CA LEU A 30 -10.82 -10.26 -5.62
C LEU A 30 -11.66 -10.89 -4.51
N SER A 31 -12.78 -10.29 -4.18
CA SER A 31 -13.67 -10.77 -3.12
C SER A 31 -14.23 -12.16 -3.43
N SER A 32 -14.63 -12.41 -4.67
CA SER A 32 -15.16 -13.72 -5.11
C SER A 32 -14.12 -14.83 -4.98
N ASN A 33 -12.84 -14.50 -4.95
CA ASN A 33 -11.74 -15.45 -4.84
C ASN A 33 -11.08 -15.39 -3.46
N SER A 34 -11.77 -14.86 -2.48
CA SER A 34 -11.32 -14.77 -1.09
C SER A 34 -10.01 -13.98 -0.91
N VAL A 35 -9.76 -13.02 -1.79
CA VAL A 35 -8.65 -12.07 -1.62
C VAL A 35 -9.22 -10.78 -1.03
N HIS A 36 -8.73 -10.41 0.15
CA HIS A 36 -9.22 -9.25 0.87
C HIS A 36 -8.37 -8.03 0.53
N VAL A 37 -9.03 -6.93 0.22
CA VAL A 37 -8.37 -5.64 0.01
C VAL A 37 -8.20 -4.97 1.37
N LEU A 38 -6.95 -4.73 1.74
CA LEU A 38 -6.58 -4.14 3.03
C LEU A 38 -6.44 -2.62 2.95
N ALA A 39 -6.09 -2.12 1.79
CA ALA A 39 -5.96 -0.69 1.54
C ALA A 39 -6.27 -0.41 0.08
N VAL A 40 -6.87 0.74 -0.18
CA VAL A 40 -7.22 1.14 -1.54
C VAL A 40 -7.18 2.65 -1.68
N THR A 41 -6.64 3.12 -2.80
CA THR A 41 -6.75 4.52 -3.19
C THR A 41 -6.94 4.59 -4.71
N VAL A 42 -7.65 5.59 -5.16
CA VAL A 42 -7.93 5.79 -6.58
C VAL A 42 -7.49 7.18 -6.97
N LEU A 43 -6.62 7.23 -7.97
CA LEU A 43 -6.22 8.50 -8.59
C LEU A 43 -6.86 8.56 -9.96
N ASP A 44 -7.71 9.55 -10.13
CA ASP A 44 -8.42 9.77 -11.36
C ASP A 44 -7.69 10.82 -12.20
N THR A 45 -7.32 10.43 -13.42
CA THR A 45 -6.84 11.37 -14.42
C THR A 45 -7.91 11.46 -15.52
N SER A 46 -7.79 12.42 -16.42
CA SER A 46 -8.83 12.66 -17.42
C SER A 46 -9.14 11.45 -18.32
N GLU A 47 -8.19 10.56 -18.52
CA GLU A 47 -8.35 9.42 -19.43
C GLU A 47 -8.18 8.06 -18.74
N THR A 48 -7.43 8.03 -17.64
CA THR A 48 -7.04 6.79 -16.97
C THR A 48 -7.24 6.92 -15.48
N ALA A 49 -7.73 5.87 -14.85
CA ALA A 49 -7.72 5.76 -13.40
C ALA A 49 -6.58 4.85 -12.98
N ILE A 50 -5.93 5.19 -11.89
CA ILE A 50 -4.92 4.35 -11.25
C ILE A 50 -5.49 3.91 -9.91
N ILE A 51 -5.69 2.61 -9.77
CA ILE A 51 -6.20 2.01 -8.54
C ILE A 51 -5.02 1.34 -7.84
N ARG A 52 -4.69 1.82 -6.64
CA ARG A 52 -3.63 1.21 -5.86
C ARG A 52 -4.25 0.42 -4.72
N ILE A 53 -3.83 -0.83 -4.58
CA ILE A 53 -4.35 -1.73 -3.56
C ILE A 53 -3.23 -2.48 -2.85
N VAL A 54 -3.51 -2.82 -1.59
CA VAL A 54 -2.74 -3.79 -0.82
C VAL A 54 -3.72 -4.90 -0.44
N VAL A 55 -3.31 -6.14 -0.61
CA VAL A 55 -4.17 -7.31 -0.38
C VAL A 55 -3.53 -8.26 0.62
N ASP A 56 -4.33 -9.16 1.16
CA ASP A 56 -3.85 -10.18 2.10
C ASP A 56 -3.13 -11.35 1.40
N ASP A 57 -3.37 -11.57 0.12
CA ASP A 57 -2.74 -12.64 -0.65
C ASP A 57 -2.22 -12.11 -2.00
N PRO A 58 -1.00 -11.56 -2.03
CA PRO A 58 -0.45 -10.99 -3.26
C PRO A 58 -0.30 -11.99 -4.41
N GLN A 59 0.03 -13.24 -4.11
CA GLN A 59 0.20 -14.25 -5.15
C GLN A 59 -1.11 -14.56 -5.86
N ALA A 60 -2.19 -14.72 -5.11
CA ALA A 60 -3.51 -14.93 -5.67
C ALA A 60 -3.97 -13.71 -6.46
N ALA A 61 -3.77 -12.51 -5.93
CA ALA A 61 -4.14 -11.27 -6.61
C ALA A 61 -3.41 -11.13 -7.95
N ARG A 62 -2.11 -11.41 -7.98
CA ARG A 62 -1.31 -11.33 -9.20
C ARG A 62 -1.88 -12.24 -10.28
N ARG A 63 -2.21 -13.46 -9.90
CA ARG A 63 -2.79 -14.45 -10.83
C ARG A 63 -4.14 -13.99 -11.37
N LEU A 64 -5.01 -13.51 -10.48
CA LEU A 64 -6.33 -13.03 -10.87
C LEU A 64 -6.26 -11.84 -11.81
N LEU A 65 -5.37 -10.90 -11.53
CA LEU A 65 -5.19 -9.72 -12.37
C LEU A 65 -4.69 -10.10 -13.77
N LYS A 66 -3.71 -11.00 -13.84
CA LYS A 66 -3.22 -11.50 -15.14
C LYS A 66 -4.28 -12.24 -15.91
N ASP A 67 -4.97 -13.17 -15.27
CA ASP A 67 -5.97 -14.02 -15.92
C ASP A 67 -7.18 -13.22 -16.44
N ASN A 68 -7.43 -12.06 -15.84
CA ASN A 68 -8.57 -11.21 -16.21
C ASN A 68 -8.13 -9.95 -16.97
N SER A 69 -6.92 -9.96 -17.50
CA SER A 69 -6.42 -8.94 -18.44
C SER A 69 -6.37 -7.52 -17.84
N PHE A 70 -6.15 -7.39 -16.55
CA PHE A 70 -5.88 -6.09 -15.96
C PHE A 70 -4.45 -5.67 -16.24
N ALA A 71 -4.25 -4.42 -16.62
CA ALA A 71 -2.91 -3.84 -16.72
C ALA A 71 -2.49 -3.39 -15.33
N PHE A 72 -1.33 -3.85 -14.87
CA PHE A 72 -0.87 -3.50 -13.52
C PHE A 72 0.64 -3.56 -13.38
N THR A 73 1.12 -2.87 -12.36
CA THR A 73 2.51 -2.98 -11.91
C THR A 73 2.52 -3.31 -10.43
N GLU A 74 3.65 -3.82 -9.95
CA GLU A 74 3.87 -4.10 -8.54
C GLU A 74 5.01 -3.25 -8.02
N SER A 75 4.88 -2.81 -6.78
CA SER A 75 5.94 -2.07 -6.10
C SER A 75 5.92 -2.40 -4.61
N GLN A 76 7.03 -2.11 -3.94
CA GLN A 76 7.10 -2.25 -2.50
C GLN A 76 6.56 -0.98 -1.84
N LEU A 77 5.71 -1.15 -0.85
CA LEU A 77 5.14 -0.07 -0.07
C LEU A 77 5.71 -0.12 1.34
N LEU A 78 6.14 1.01 1.85
CA LEU A 78 6.55 1.13 3.24
C LEU A 78 5.30 1.26 4.10
N VAL A 79 5.11 0.34 5.04
CA VAL A 79 3.90 0.30 5.87
C VAL A 79 4.28 0.48 7.33
N VAL A 80 3.62 1.43 7.97
CA VAL A 80 3.91 1.79 9.36
C VAL A 80 2.64 1.76 10.20
N GLU A 81 2.78 1.28 11.43
CA GLU A 81 1.72 1.27 12.42
C GLU A 81 1.88 2.49 13.33
N ILE A 82 0.79 3.19 13.57
CA ILE A 82 0.76 4.30 14.54
C ILE A 82 -0.38 4.07 15.52
N ASP A 83 -0.21 4.56 16.75
CA ASP A 83 -1.21 4.38 17.79
C ASP A 83 -2.46 5.24 17.52
N SER A 84 -2.24 6.45 17.03
CA SER A 84 -3.34 7.37 16.74
C SER A 84 -2.86 8.51 15.84
N ALA A 85 -3.80 9.34 15.41
CA ALA A 85 -3.50 10.52 14.60
C ALA A 85 -2.56 11.50 15.31
N THR A 86 -2.43 11.41 16.63
CA THR A 86 -1.52 12.29 17.39
C THR A 86 -0.05 12.04 17.04
N GLN A 87 0.27 10.89 16.47
CA GLN A 87 1.64 10.56 16.04
C GLN A 87 1.97 11.05 14.63
N LEU A 88 1.00 11.54 13.86
CA LEU A 88 1.26 12.02 12.50
C LEU A 88 2.29 13.16 12.45
N PRO A 89 2.23 14.18 13.32
CA PRO A 89 3.24 15.22 13.30
C PRO A 89 4.65 14.70 13.55
N GLU A 90 4.80 13.75 14.47
CA GLU A 90 6.09 13.13 14.77
C GLU A 90 6.61 12.35 13.57
N LEU A 91 5.74 11.60 12.91
CA LEU A 91 6.07 10.84 11.72
C LEU A 91 6.56 11.77 10.59
N MET A 92 5.82 12.84 10.34
CA MET A 92 6.19 13.80 9.29
C MET A 92 7.49 14.52 9.62
N SER A 93 7.71 14.86 10.89
CA SER A 93 8.95 15.49 11.33
C SER A 93 10.16 14.57 11.12
N ALA A 94 10.00 13.29 11.38
CA ALA A 94 11.07 12.31 11.17
C ALA A 94 11.50 12.26 9.70
N PHE A 95 10.56 12.24 8.80
CA PHE A 95 10.88 12.24 7.36
C PHE A 95 11.46 13.56 6.89
N LEU A 96 10.99 14.67 7.42
CA LEU A 96 11.53 15.98 7.09
C LEU A 96 13.00 16.10 7.51
N GLU A 97 13.34 15.65 8.71
CA GLU A 97 14.72 15.66 9.20
C GLU A 97 15.64 14.84 8.32
N ALA A 98 15.15 13.73 7.80
CA ALA A 98 15.94 12.84 6.93
C ALA A 98 15.96 13.30 5.47
N GLU A 99 15.23 14.36 5.15
CA GLU A 99 15.10 14.89 3.79
C GLU A 99 14.63 13.81 2.78
N VAL A 100 13.70 12.95 3.22
CA VAL A 100 13.15 11.88 2.40
C VAL A 100 11.83 12.36 1.78
N ASN A 101 11.72 12.24 0.48
CA ASN A 101 10.50 12.63 -0.23
C ASN A 101 9.46 11.52 -0.21
N ILE A 102 8.24 11.90 0.13
CA ILE A 102 7.08 11.03 0.06
C ILE A 102 6.38 11.30 -1.27
N ASN A 103 6.16 10.25 -2.05
CA ASN A 103 5.42 10.37 -3.30
C ASN A 103 3.91 10.45 -3.06
N TYR A 104 3.42 9.58 -2.21
CA TYR A 104 2.02 9.57 -1.76
C TYR A 104 1.89 8.66 -0.54
N MET A 105 0.75 8.80 0.14
CA MET A 105 0.47 8.07 1.37
C MET A 105 -1.03 7.82 1.47
N TYR A 106 -1.43 6.66 1.97
CA TYR A 106 -2.84 6.38 2.22
C TYR A 106 -3.01 5.41 3.38
N CYS A 107 -4.22 5.43 3.94
CA CYS A 107 -4.54 4.62 5.11
C CYS A 107 -5.05 3.25 4.71
N PHE A 108 -4.78 2.26 5.56
CA PHE A 108 -5.42 0.96 5.46
C PHE A 108 -6.84 1.03 6.02
N ILE A 109 -7.69 0.10 5.58
CA ILE A 109 -9.02 -0.07 6.13
C ILE A 109 -8.84 -0.56 7.58
N PRO A 110 -9.41 0.14 8.57
CA PRO A 110 -9.11 -0.19 9.96
C PRO A 110 -9.72 -1.52 10.39
N HIS A 111 -8.95 -2.29 11.14
CA HIS A 111 -9.49 -3.40 11.90
C HIS A 111 -10.27 -2.86 13.10
N PRO A 112 -11.33 -3.55 13.55
CA PRO A 112 -12.11 -3.10 14.70
C PRO A 112 -11.29 -2.88 15.97
N GLU A 113 -10.21 -3.64 16.16
CA GLU A 113 -9.34 -3.55 17.33
C GLU A 113 -7.94 -3.06 16.99
N GLY A 114 -7.72 -2.66 15.76
CA GLY A 114 -6.39 -2.35 15.24
C GLY A 114 -5.97 -0.92 15.48
N LYS A 115 -4.66 -0.73 15.49
CA LYS A 115 -4.04 0.58 15.39
C LYS A 115 -4.19 1.10 13.97
N SER A 116 -3.91 2.36 13.77
CA SER A 116 -3.91 2.95 12.42
C SER A 116 -2.69 2.47 11.64
N ILE A 117 -2.90 2.12 10.39
CA ILE A 117 -1.85 1.63 9.51
C ILE A 117 -1.79 2.53 8.28
N LEU A 118 -0.59 3.00 7.96
CA LEU A 118 -0.35 3.87 6.82
C LEU A 118 0.56 3.18 5.82
N GLY A 119 0.21 3.26 4.54
CA GLY A 119 1.07 2.84 3.45
C GLY A 119 1.70 4.07 2.82
N ILE A 120 3.01 4.04 2.65
CA ILE A 120 3.78 5.19 2.17
C ILE A 120 4.63 4.77 0.98
N SER A 121 4.46 5.47 -0.13
CA SER A 121 5.35 5.33 -1.27
C SER A 121 6.42 6.41 -1.17
N MET A 122 7.67 5.99 -1.13
CA MET A 122 8.81 6.88 -0.93
C MET A 122 9.81 6.75 -2.05
N GLU A 123 10.59 7.79 -2.23
CA GLU A 123 11.72 7.77 -3.15
C GLU A 123 12.72 6.67 -2.78
N ASP A 124 12.98 6.47 -1.49
CA ASP A 124 13.92 5.47 -0.99
C ASP A 124 13.34 4.76 0.23
N ASN A 125 12.84 3.55 0.02
CA ASN A 125 12.22 2.75 1.10
C ASN A 125 13.21 2.34 2.18
N GLU A 126 14.47 2.06 1.83
CA GLU A 126 15.48 1.70 2.83
C GLU A 126 15.76 2.83 3.80
N VAL A 127 15.92 4.04 3.25
CA VAL A 127 16.13 5.24 4.08
C VAL A 127 14.91 5.49 4.94
N GLY A 128 13.71 5.40 4.35
CA GLY A 128 12.46 5.59 5.07
C GLY A 128 12.31 4.61 6.23
N GLU A 129 12.61 3.34 5.99
CA GLU A 129 12.52 2.34 7.06
C GLU A 129 13.50 2.61 8.20
N ARG A 130 14.73 3.00 7.89
CA ARG A 130 15.70 3.35 8.92
C ARG A 130 15.26 4.54 9.76
N VAL A 131 14.65 5.53 9.12
CA VAL A 131 14.08 6.69 9.82
C VAL A 131 12.99 6.26 10.79
N LEU A 132 12.06 5.44 10.32
CA LEU A 132 10.96 4.94 11.15
C LEU A 132 11.47 4.13 12.33
N THR A 133 12.40 3.23 12.09
CA THR A 133 12.98 2.39 13.14
C THR A 133 13.73 3.22 14.18
N ARG A 134 14.48 4.22 13.73
CA ARG A 134 15.21 5.12 14.62
C ARG A 134 14.28 5.89 15.57
N HIS A 135 13.10 6.26 15.06
CA HIS A 135 12.09 6.97 15.83
C HIS A 135 11.09 6.04 16.54
N SER A 136 11.41 4.74 16.60
CA SER A 136 10.61 3.72 17.30
C SER A 136 9.23 3.47 16.70
N PHE A 137 9.04 3.76 15.43
CA PHE A 137 7.83 3.37 14.72
C PHE A 137 7.94 1.91 14.28
N ARG A 138 6.82 1.20 14.34
CA ARG A 138 6.77 -0.18 13.90
C ARG A 138 6.50 -0.28 12.41
N VAL A 139 7.46 -0.83 11.67
CA VAL A 139 7.33 -1.13 10.24
C VAL A 139 6.71 -2.51 10.11
N LEU A 140 5.64 -2.62 9.32
CA LEU A 140 4.94 -3.88 9.09
C LEU A 140 5.40 -4.54 7.81
N ARG A 141 5.45 -5.86 7.84
CA ARG A 141 5.78 -6.72 6.70
C ARG A 141 4.51 -7.29 6.08
N GLN A 142 4.64 -7.92 4.92
CA GLN A 142 3.48 -8.55 4.26
C GLN A 142 2.84 -9.58 5.18
N SER A 143 3.62 -10.38 5.88
CA SER A 143 3.11 -11.37 6.82
C SER A 143 2.32 -10.74 7.98
N ASP A 144 2.67 -9.52 8.38
CA ASP A 144 1.95 -8.81 9.43
C ASP A 144 0.57 -8.34 8.95
N VAL A 145 0.47 -7.90 7.70
CA VAL A 145 -0.78 -7.34 7.17
C VAL A 145 -1.69 -8.42 6.56
N SER A 146 -1.15 -9.57 6.21
CA SER A 146 -1.90 -10.67 5.59
C SER A 146 -2.75 -11.47 6.58
N ARG A 147 -2.78 -11.10 7.81
CA ARG A 147 -3.54 -11.81 8.85
C ARG A 147 -5.01 -11.45 8.82
#